data_933c63dd60c965c40aa2f936b5e8f03a
#
_entry.id   933c63dd60c965c40aa2f936b5e8f03a
#
_cell.length_a   1.000
_cell.length_b   1.000
_cell.length_c   1.000
_cell.angle_alpha   90.00
_cell.angle_beta   90.00
_cell.angle_gamma   90.00
#
_symmetry.space_group_name_H-M   'P 1'
#
loop_
_entity.id
_entity.type
_entity.pdbx_description
1 polymer ?
#
loop_
_entity_poly.entity_id
_entity_poly.type
_entity_poly.pdbx_seq_one_letter_code
_entity_poly.pdbx_strand_id
1 'polypeptide(L)'
;MKFAKLGASRLIFGVRSLSRGEDARARICRQTGYKQDNIQLYELDMSVFSSVKTFAETLSKEESRLDIAILNAGIVMPSHQTSAEGYEMDLQVNALSTALLGALILPQLRKSALASNSQTHLEFVSSIAGRSASLDSFPEKIKVLDQANKASLFDARNQYAVSKLCLYTVVDGLVQATSSWNSVQGGPDVIINSVCPGPCRTTLAREMPAWIRSVLAVYQYYLARTAEEGSRTLVSGAALGKESHGKFWCSDMFCRCVFHTFCFFHLGVQANSN
;
A
#
# COMPACT_ATOMS: atom_id res chain seq x y z
N MET A 1 -9.94 11.34 7.97
CA MET A 1 -10.90 12.44 7.91
C MET A 1 -11.91 12.33 6.76
N LYS A 2 -11.50 12.05 5.52
CA LYS A 2 -12.44 11.97 4.38
C LYS A 2 -13.50 10.88 4.55
N PHE A 3 -13.12 9.66 4.85
CA PHE A 3 -14.09 8.58 5.11
C PHE A 3 -15.04 8.90 6.28
N ALA A 4 -14.55 9.56 7.34
CA ALA A 4 -15.41 10.04 8.42
C ALA A 4 -16.47 11.04 7.92
N LYS A 5 -16.07 11.98 7.05
CA LYS A 5 -16.99 12.96 6.45
C LYS A 5 -17.95 12.34 5.44
N LEU A 6 -17.57 11.23 4.81
CA LEU A 6 -18.40 10.46 3.88
C LEU A 6 -19.35 9.48 4.58
N GLY A 7 -19.35 9.44 5.92
CA GLY A 7 -20.29 8.63 6.68
C GLY A 7 -19.90 7.17 6.85
N ALA A 8 -18.59 6.84 6.77
CA ALA A 8 -18.15 5.50 7.13
C ALA A 8 -18.67 5.14 8.54
N SER A 9 -19.21 3.94 8.71
CA SER A 9 -19.78 3.52 10.00
C SER A 9 -18.68 3.25 11.04
N ARG A 10 -17.53 2.77 10.63
CA ARG A 10 -16.38 2.43 11.47
C ARG A 10 -15.07 2.69 10.73
N LEU A 11 -14.07 3.19 11.43
CA LEU A 11 -12.71 3.38 10.95
C LEU A 11 -11.74 2.54 11.78
N ILE A 12 -10.87 1.82 11.12
CA ILE A 12 -9.87 0.98 11.77
C ILE A 12 -8.50 1.46 11.32
N PHE A 13 -7.60 1.73 12.26
CA PHE A 13 -6.23 2.12 11.98
C PHE A 13 -5.25 1.12 12.55
N GLY A 14 -4.43 0.53 11.67
CA GLY A 14 -3.19 -0.14 12.03
C GLY A 14 -2.11 0.93 12.26
N VAL A 15 -1.58 1.04 13.46
CA VAL A 15 -0.61 2.08 13.83
C VAL A 15 0.58 1.47 14.58
N ARG A 16 1.81 1.91 14.23
CA ARG A 16 3.02 1.47 14.94
C ARG A 16 3.08 2.02 16.38
N SER A 17 2.44 3.15 16.65
CA SER A 17 2.41 3.80 17.96
C SER A 17 0.96 4.14 18.30
N LEU A 18 0.41 3.47 19.32
CA LEU A 18 -0.95 3.71 19.79
C LEU A 18 -1.12 5.17 20.27
N SER A 19 -0.13 5.74 20.92
CA SER A 19 -0.17 7.14 21.38
C SER A 19 -0.36 8.12 20.21
N ARG A 20 0.39 7.95 19.11
CA ARG A 20 0.19 8.76 17.89
C ARG A 20 -1.15 8.45 17.20
N GLY A 21 -1.62 7.23 17.32
CA GLY A 21 -2.96 6.84 16.87
C GLY A 21 -4.05 7.60 17.62
N GLU A 22 -3.93 7.72 18.93
CA GLU A 22 -4.84 8.50 19.78
C GLU A 22 -4.86 9.97 19.40
N ASP A 23 -3.70 10.58 19.15
CA ASP A 23 -3.63 11.96 18.68
C ASP A 23 -4.35 12.15 17.34
N ALA A 24 -4.17 11.18 16.42
CA ALA A 24 -4.86 11.20 15.14
C ALA A 24 -6.37 11.02 15.29
N ARG A 25 -6.82 10.10 16.16
CA ARG A 25 -8.23 9.87 16.50
C ARG A 25 -8.88 11.13 17.04
N ALA A 26 -8.26 11.75 18.07
CA ALA A 26 -8.75 12.99 18.66
C ALA A 26 -8.85 14.13 17.64
N ARG A 27 -7.86 14.24 16.72
CA ARG A 27 -7.89 15.24 15.64
C ARG A 27 -9.04 15.00 14.67
N ILE A 28 -9.29 13.74 14.27
CA ILE A 28 -10.40 13.40 13.39
C ILE A 28 -11.72 13.78 14.04
N CYS A 29 -11.95 13.38 15.27
CA CYS A 29 -13.18 13.69 16.02
C CYS A 29 -13.42 15.20 16.09
N ARG A 30 -12.42 15.99 16.46
CA ARG A 30 -12.52 17.45 16.53
C ARG A 30 -12.85 18.11 15.19
N GLN A 31 -12.28 17.61 14.09
CA GLN A 31 -12.42 18.25 12.77
C GLN A 31 -13.63 17.78 11.98
N THR A 32 -14.22 16.66 12.34
CA THR A 32 -15.32 16.07 11.55
C THR A 32 -16.59 15.83 12.34
N GLY A 33 -16.56 15.94 13.68
CA GLY A 33 -17.67 15.52 14.54
C GLY A 33 -17.87 14.00 14.61
N TYR A 34 -16.94 13.21 14.04
CA TYR A 34 -17.04 11.77 14.02
C TYR A 34 -16.88 11.19 15.44
N LYS A 35 -17.70 10.19 15.79
CA LYS A 35 -17.70 9.61 17.14
C LYS A 35 -16.41 8.82 17.40
N GLN A 36 -15.83 9.03 18.57
CA GLN A 36 -14.58 8.37 18.96
C GLN A 36 -14.71 6.84 19.00
N ASP A 37 -15.83 6.33 19.49
CA ASP A 37 -16.11 4.88 19.60
C ASP A 37 -16.17 4.18 18.24
N ASN A 38 -16.37 4.93 17.17
CA ASN A 38 -16.35 4.40 15.80
C ASN A 38 -14.94 4.34 15.20
N ILE A 39 -13.90 4.73 15.95
CA ILE A 39 -12.50 4.64 15.52
C ILE A 39 -11.77 3.63 16.39
N GLN A 40 -11.37 2.52 15.77
CA GLN A 40 -10.59 1.47 16.42
C GLN A 40 -9.11 1.61 16.05
N LEU A 41 -8.24 1.41 17.04
CA LEU A 41 -6.79 1.43 16.88
C LEU A 41 -6.23 0.05 17.23
N TYR A 42 -5.45 -0.53 16.32
CA TYR A 42 -4.69 -1.76 16.56
C TYR A 42 -3.21 -1.50 16.29
N GLU A 43 -2.34 -2.14 17.07
CA GLU A 43 -0.91 -2.05 16.84
C GLU A 43 -0.52 -2.79 15.57
N LEU A 44 0.31 -2.14 14.73
CA LEU A 44 0.81 -2.70 13.47
C LEU A 44 2.20 -2.13 13.15
N ASP A 45 3.23 -2.95 13.32
CA ASP A 45 4.58 -2.64 12.86
C ASP A 45 4.90 -3.43 11.59
N MET A 46 4.96 -2.72 10.47
CA MET A 46 5.26 -3.30 9.16
C MET A 46 6.72 -3.75 9.02
N SER A 47 7.60 -3.45 9.97
CA SER A 47 8.98 -3.96 9.99
C SER A 47 9.11 -5.36 10.58
N VAL A 48 8.00 -5.93 11.12
CA VAL A 48 7.98 -7.22 11.84
C VAL A 48 6.82 -8.07 11.34
N PHE A 49 7.10 -9.24 10.76
CA PHE A 49 6.06 -10.12 10.22
C PHE A 49 5.09 -10.66 11.27
N SER A 50 5.56 -10.93 12.48
CA SER A 50 4.67 -11.38 13.56
C SER A 50 3.66 -10.31 13.94
N SER A 51 4.03 -9.02 13.95
CA SER A 51 3.11 -7.92 14.16
C SER A 51 2.03 -7.85 13.07
N VAL A 52 2.42 -8.03 11.81
CA VAL A 52 1.47 -8.06 10.68
C VAL A 52 0.47 -9.22 10.82
N LYS A 53 0.95 -10.41 11.19
CA LYS A 53 0.09 -11.58 11.43
C LYS A 53 -0.89 -11.35 12.58
N THR A 54 -0.37 -10.90 13.74
CA THR A 54 -1.20 -10.60 14.91
C THR A 54 -2.26 -9.54 14.60
N PHE A 55 -1.90 -8.49 13.86
CA PHE A 55 -2.86 -7.47 13.43
C PHE A 55 -3.98 -8.09 12.58
N ALA A 56 -3.64 -8.90 11.57
CA ALA A 56 -4.64 -9.53 10.71
C ALA A 56 -5.55 -10.52 11.46
N GLU A 57 -4.99 -11.28 12.40
CA GLU A 57 -5.75 -12.18 13.28
C GLU A 57 -6.71 -11.41 14.19
N THR A 58 -6.23 -10.33 14.81
CA THR A 58 -7.03 -9.45 15.66
C THR A 58 -8.15 -8.82 14.85
N LEU A 59 -7.84 -8.29 13.66
CA LEU A 59 -8.83 -7.71 12.76
C LEU A 59 -9.92 -8.73 12.39
N SER A 60 -9.54 -9.96 12.04
CA SER A 60 -10.49 -11.02 11.68
C SER A 60 -11.36 -11.46 12.85
N LYS A 61 -10.85 -11.40 14.07
CA LYS A 61 -11.56 -11.79 15.29
C LYS A 61 -12.50 -10.71 15.81
N GLU A 62 -12.03 -9.47 15.86
CA GLU A 62 -12.76 -8.37 16.50
C GLU A 62 -13.69 -7.63 15.53
N GLU A 63 -13.44 -7.69 14.22
CA GLU A 63 -14.22 -6.97 13.21
C GLU A 63 -14.99 -7.95 12.32
N SER A 64 -16.31 -7.92 12.44
CA SER A 64 -17.18 -8.82 11.67
C SER A 64 -17.25 -8.50 10.17
N ARG A 65 -16.94 -7.25 9.80
CA ARG A 65 -17.05 -6.73 8.43
C ARG A 65 -15.86 -5.83 8.08
N LEU A 66 -15.36 -5.97 6.86
CA LEU A 66 -14.34 -5.12 6.26
C LEU A 66 -14.73 -4.83 4.82
N ASP A 67 -15.06 -3.57 4.52
CA ASP A 67 -15.51 -3.17 3.18
C ASP A 67 -14.35 -2.62 2.34
N ILE A 68 -13.49 -1.82 2.96
CA ILE A 68 -12.37 -1.14 2.29
C ILE A 68 -11.12 -1.27 3.15
N ALA A 69 -10.05 -1.77 2.56
CA ALA A 69 -8.73 -1.80 3.16
C ALA A 69 -7.75 -0.99 2.28
N ILE A 70 -7.07 0.00 2.89
CA ILE A 70 -6.07 0.83 2.22
C ILE A 70 -4.71 0.58 2.86
N LEU A 71 -3.83 -0.09 2.13
CA LEU A 71 -2.48 -0.40 2.57
C LEU A 71 -1.55 0.78 2.23
N ASN A 72 -1.50 1.73 3.16
CA ASN A 72 -0.85 3.04 2.95
C ASN A 72 0.56 3.13 3.55
N ALA A 73 0.96 2.23 4.43
CA ALA A 73 2.27 2.30 5.08
C ALA A 73 3.41 2.30 4.04
N GLY A 74 4.42 3.13 4.29
CA GLY A 74 5.60 3.21 3.44
C GLY A 74 6.68 4.07 4.08
N ILE A 75 7.93 3.78 3.70
CA ILE A 75 9.13 4.47 4.16
C ILE A 75 10.10 4.70 3.00
N VAL A 76 11.06 5.58 3.21
CA VAL A 76 12.23 5.81 2.35
C VAL A 76 13.46 5.89 3.25
N MET A 77 14.41 5.00 3.06
CA MET A 77 15.63 4.92 3.85
C MET A 77 16.81 5.60 3.15
N PRO A 78 17.62 6.40 3.87
CA PRO A 78 18.81 7.05 3.30
C PRO A 78 20.00 6.12 3.13
N SER A 79 20.01 4.99 3.81
CA SER A 79 21.07 3.99 3.82
C SER A 79 20.50 2.60 4.00
N HIS A 80 21.25 1.59 3.59
CA HIS A 80 20.86 0.21 3.81
C HIS A 80 20.72 -0.07 5.32
N GLN A 81 19.56 -0.48 5.70
CA GLN A 81 19.25 -0.98 7.05
C GLN A 81 18.47 -2.27 6.93
N THR A 82 18.81 -3.24 7.74
CA THR A 82 18.17 -4.55 7.75
C THR A 82 17.15 -4.63 8.88
N SER A 83 15.96 -5.11 8.58
CA SER A 83 14.93 -5.42 9.58
C SER A 83 15.32 -6.63 10.44
N ALA A 84 14.59 -6.88 11.50
CA ALA A 84 14.74 -8.11 12.30
C ALA A 84 14.49 -9.39 11.48
N GLU A 85 13.78 -9.29 10.38
CA GLU A 85 13.46 -10.39 9.45
C GLU A 85 14.56 -10.64 8.40
N GLY A 86 15.66 -9.86 8.42
CA GLY A 86 16.77 -10.00 7.47
C GLY A 86 16.58 -9.30 6.13
N TYR A 87 15.54 -8.50 5.96
CA TYR A 87 15.27 -7.75 4.73
C TYR A 87 15.61 -6.26 4.86
N GLU A 88 16.06 -5.67 3.77
CA GLU A 88 16.25 -4.22 3.68
C GLU A 88 14.91 -3.51 3.94
N MET A 89 14.96 -2.40 4.67
CA MET A 89 13.78 -1.78 5.28
C MET A 89 12.73 -1.27 4.27
N ASP A 90 13.15 -0.72 3.12
CA ASP A 90 12.20 -0.29 2.09
C ASP A 90 11.49 -1.51 1.47
N LEU A 91 12.23 -2.61 1.23
CA LEU A 91 11.64 -3.86 0.77
C LEU A 91 10.70 -4.47 1.81
N GLN A 92 11.15 -4.52 3.07
CA GLN A 92 10.36 -5.08 4.17
C GLN A 92 9.01 -4.39 4.28
N VAL A 93 9.01 -3.07 4.44
CA VAL A 93 7.80 -2.29 4.74
C VAL A 93 6.95 -2.08 3.50
N ASN A 94 7.58 -1.59 2.40
CA ASN A 94 6.82 -1.16 1.22
C ASN A 94 6.29 -2.32 0.38
N ALA A 95 6.96 -3.49 0.40
CA ALA A 95 6.61 -4.63 -0.44
C ALA A 95 6.22 -5.86 0.37
N LEU A 96 7.14 -6.45 1.16
CA LEU A 96 6.94 -7.77 1.75
C LEU A 96 5.83 -7.79 2.81
N SER A 97 5.90 -6.88 3.80
CA SER A 97 4.86 -6.79 4.84
C SER A 97 3.54 -6.30 4.29
N THR A 98 3.57 -5.41 3.28
CA THR A 98 2.36 -4.96 2.59
C THR A 98 1.71 -6.10 1.80
N ALA A 99 2.50 -6.94 1.13
CA ALA A 99 2.04 -8.17 0.48
C ALA A 99 1.41 -9.14 1.47
N LEU A 100 2.13 -9.42 2.57
CA LEU A 100 1.66 -10.31 3.62
C LEU A 100 0.33 -9.83 4.22
N LEU A 101 0.24 -8.55 4.57
CA LEU A 101 -1.00 -7.97 5.10
C LEU A 101 -2.14 -8.08 4.10
N GLY A 102 -1.91 -7.71 2.84
CA GLY A 102 -2.90 -7.84 1.77
C GLY A 102 -3.43 -9.26 1.64
N ALA A 103 -2.54 -10.26 1.60
CA ALA A 103 -2.91 -11.66 1.50
C ALA A 103 -3.72 -12.15 2.72
N LEU A 104 -3.31 -11.74 3.94
CA LEU A 104 -3.96 -12.17 5.18
C LEU A 104 -5.37 -11.58 5.38
N ILE A 105 -5.63 -10.35 4.92
CA ILE A 105 -6.95 -9.72 5.06
C ILE A 105 -7.91 -10.03 3.90
N LEU A 106 -7.40 -10.56 2.81
CA LEU A 106 -8.17 -10.86 1.61
C LEU A 106 -9.37 -11.81 1.86
N PRO A 107 -9.23 -12.90 2.65
CA PRO A 107 -10.36 -13.78 2.99
C PRO A 107 -11.49 -13.05 3.74
N GLN A 108 -11.14 -12.10 4.63
CA GLN A 108 -12.13 -11.31 5.37
C GLN A 108 -12.87 -10.32 4.46
N LEU A 109 -12.17 -9.66 3.54
CA LEU A 109 -12.79 -8.82 2.52
C LEU A 109 -13.76 -9.62 1.67
N ARG A 110 -13.37 -10.82 1.19
CA ARG A 110 -14.25 -11.71 0.45
C ARG A 110 -15.48 -12.13 1.24
N LYS A 111 -15.29 -12.53 2.51
CA LYS A 111 -16.40 -12.87 3.41
C LYS A 111 -17.39 -11.71 3.53
N SER A 112 -16.90 -10.50 3.68
CA SER A 112 -17.72 -9.28 3.75
C SER A 112 -18.47 -9.02 2.45
N ALA A 113 -17.82 -9.21 1.30
CA ALA A 113 -18.42 -9.05 -0.02
C ALA A 113 -19.59 -10.02 -0.22
N LEU A 114 -19.38 -11.30 0.07
CA LEU A 114 -20.41 -12.34 -0.04
C LEU A 114 -21.59 -12.07 0.90
N ALA A 115 -21.31 -11.68 2.15
CA ALA A 115 -22.35 -11.41 3.15
C ALA A 115 -23.21 -10.19 2.82
N SER A 116 -22.63 -9.16 2.18
CA SER A 116 -23.34 -7.94 1.79
C SER A 116 -23.85 -7.94 0.36
N ASN A 117 -23.54 -8.96 -0.43
CA ASN A 117 -23.74 -9.00 -1.88
C ASN A 117 -23.25 -7.71 -2.57
N SER A 118 -22.10 -7.20 -2.12
CA SER A 118 -21.46 -5.97 -2.62
C SER A 118 -19.97 -6.16 -2.67
N GLN A 119 -19.32 -5.66 -3.73
CA GLN A 119 -17.88 -5.74 -3.88
C GLN A 119 -17.17 -4.98 -2.74
N THR A 120 -16.07 -5.55 -2.24
CA THR A 120 -15.17 -4.91 -1.28
C THR A 120 -13.89 -4.46 -1.98
N HIS A 121 -13.06 -3.65 -1.30
CA HIS A 121 -11.88 -3.04 -1.90
C HIS A 121 -10.62 -3.33 -1.11
N LEU A 122 -9.56 -3.72 -1.82
CA LEU A 122 -8.19 -3.79 -1.33
C LEU A 122 -7.33 -2.85 -2.17
N GLU A 123 -6.96 -1.70 -1.59
CA GLU A 123 -6.21 -0.66 -2.27
C GLU A 123 -4.77 -0.61 -1.76
N PHE A 124 -3.82 -0.66 -2.69
CA PHE A 124 -2.39 -0.53 -2.39
C PHE A 124 -1.90 0.88 -2.73
N VAL A 125 -1.40 1.60 -1.73
CA VAL A 125 -0.77 2.90 -1.97
C VAL A 125 0.64 2.68 -2.52
N SER A 126 0.73 2.81 -3.81
CA SER A 126 1.96 2.65 -4.58
C SER A 126 2.55 4.02 -4.97
N SER A 127 3.43 4.08 -5.95
CA SER A 127 4.06 5.30 -6.41
C SER A 127 4.46 5.19 -7.88
N ILE A 128 4.29 6.25 -8.65
CA ILE A 128 4.84 6.32 -10.01
C ILE A 128 6.36 6.11 -10.04
N ALA A 129 7.06 6.32 -8.92
CA ALA A 129 8.49 6.02 -8.80
C ALA A 129 8.84 4.58 -9.15
N GLY A 130 7.96 3.60 -8.91
CA GLY A 130 8.19 2.22 -9.30
C GLY A 130 8.41 2.04 -10.81
N ARG A 131 7.94 2.96 -11.65
CA ARG A 131 8.17 2.94 -13.11
C ARG A 131 9.57 3.38 -13.50
N SER A 132 10.24 4.16 -12.66
CA SER A 132 11.61 4.64 -12.88
C SER A 132 12.65 3.78 -12.17
N ALA A 133 12.25 2.63 -11.62
CA ALA A 133 13.18 1.69 -11.01
C ALA A 133 14.17 1.19 -12.05
N SER A 134 15.48 1.37 -11.81
CA SER A 134 16.55 0.81 -12.61
C SER A 134 17.01 -0.52 -11.99
N LEU A 135 17.13 -1.53 -12.84
CA LEU A 135 17.71 -2.84 -12.51
C LEU A 135 19.10 -3.04 -13.16
N ASP A 136 19.71 -1.97 -13.68
CA ASP A 136 20.95 -2.06 -14.44
C ASP A 136 22.14 -2.45 -13.57
N SER A 137 22.11 -2.10 -12.29
CA SER A 137 23.13 -2.48 -11.30
C SER A 137 22.98 -3.93 -10.80
N PHE A 138 21.88 -4.61 -11.14
CA PHE A 138 21.61 -5.97 -10.64
C PHE A 138 22.21 -7.02 -11.59
N PRO A 139 23.17 -7.85 -11.12
CA PRO A 139 23.74 -8.92 -11.93
C PRO A 139 22.71 -9.93 -12.42
N GLU A 140 21.72 -10.24 -11.58
CA GLU A 140 20.65 -11.19 -11.86
C GLU A 140 19.28 -10.49 -11.83
N LYS A 141 18.78 -10.07 -12.98
CA LYS A 141 17.48 -9.35 -13.07
C LYS A 141 16.27 -10.24 -12.73
N ILE A 142 16.44 -11.56 -12.72
CA ILE A 142 15.37 -12.52 -12.37
C ILE A 142 15.14 -12.56 -10.84
N LYS A 143 16.16 -12.27 -10.03
CA LYS A 143 16.10 -12.32 -8.56
C LYS A 143 16.08 -10.91 -7.96
N VAL A 144 15.15 -10.07 -8.40
CA VAL A 144 15.11 -8.65 -8.01
C VAL A 144 15.09 -8.47 -6.49
N LEU A 145 14.30 -9.24 -5.75
CA LEU A 145 14.25 -9.17 -4.28
C LEU A 145 15.59 -9.49 -3.64
N ASP A 146 16.24 -10.59 -4.07
CA ASP A 146 17.52 -11.01 -3.52
C ASP A 146 18.63 -9.99 -3.82
N GLN A 147 18.61 -9.39 -5.02
CA GLN A 147 19.57 -8.36 -5.41
C GLN A 147 19.35 -7.06 -4.62
N ALA A 148 18.11 -6.60 -4.56
CA ALA A 148 17.74 -5.38 -3.85
C ALA A 148 17.95 -5.47 -2.32
N ASN A 149 18.02 -6.70 -1.79
CA ASN A 149 18.32 -6.96 -0.37
C ASN A 149 19.81 -6.84 -0.03
N LYS A 150 20.70 -6.84 -1.01
CA LYS A 150 22.15 -6.80 -0.78
C LYS A 150 22.64 -5.39 -0.47
N ALA A 151 23.33 -5.21 0.65
CA ALA A 151 23.94 -3.93 1.03
C ALA A 151 24.92 -3.39 -0.04
N SER A 152 25.64 -4.29 -0.73
CA SER A 152 26.60 -3.92 -1.78
C SER A 152 25.94 -3.37 -3.06
N LEU A 153 24.65 -3.58 -3.25
CA LEU A 153 23.87 -3.11 -4.40
C LEU A 153 22.88 -1.99 -4.03
N PHE A 154 22.88 -1.57 -2.76
CA PHE A 154 21.98 -0.54 -2.29
C PHE A 154 22.29 0.82 -2.91
N ASP A 155 21.29 1.40 -3.57
CA ASP A 155 21.30 2.79 -4.03
C ASP A 155 20.09 3.52 -3.43
N ALA A 156 20.33 4.44 -2.51
CA ALA A 156 19.29 5.21 -1.84
C ALA A 156 18.34 5.97 -2.79
N ARG A 157 18.81 6.31 -4.00
CA ARG A 157 18.00 7.00 -5.01
C ARG A 157 17.04 6.06 -5.72
N ASN A 158 17.42 4.78 -5.84
CA ASN A 158 16.68 3.76 -6.59
C ASN A 158 15.92 2.78 -5.70
N GLN A 159 16.39 2.54 -4.45
CA GLN A 159 15.83 1.50 -3.56
C GLN A 159 14.32 1.64 -3.33
N TYR A 160 13.85 2.85 -3.05
CA TYR A 160 12.43 3.12 -2.93
C TYR A 160 11.67 2.77 -4.21
N ALA A 161 12.20 3.13 -5.37
CA ALA A 161 11.58 2.82 -6.66
C ALA A 161 11.51 1.30 -6.89
N VAL A 162 12.58 0.55 -6.57
CA VAL A 162 12.61 -0.92 -6.64
C VAL A 162 11.59 -1.53 -5.68
N SER A 163 11.48 -1.05 -4.44
CA SER A 163 10.47 -1.55 -3.49
C SER A 163 9.04 -1.35 -4.00
N LYS A 164 8.78 -0.21 -4.67
CA LYS A 164 7.47 0.05 -5.28
C LYS A 164 7.25 -0.74 -6.57
N LEU A 165 8.30 -1.07 -7.33
CA LEU A 165 8.23 -2.03 -8.44
C LEU A 165 7.83 -3.42 -7.92
N CYS A 166 8.46 -3.90 -6.84
CA CYS A 166 8.08 -5.17 -6.20
C CYS A 166 6.61 -5.16 -5.74
N LEU A 167 6.12 -4.04 -5.21
CA LEU A 167 4.71 -3.93 -4.79
C LEU A 167 3.74 -4.08 -5.96
N TYR A 168 4.09 -3.62 -7.15
CA TYR A 168 3.24 -3.84 -8.33
C TYR A 168 3.10 -5.33 -8.66
N THR A 169 4.20 -6.09 -8.63
CA THR A 169 4.14 -7.54 -8.90
C THR A 169 3.30 -8.29 -7.87
N VAL A 170 3.28 -7.80 -6.63
CA VAL A 170 2.40 -8.32 -5.58
C VAL A 170 0.93 -8.11 -5.95
N VAL A 171 0.56 -6.91 -6.40
CA VAL A 171 -0.82 -6.61 -6.80
C VAL A 171 -1.26 -7.51 -7.96
N ASP A 172 -0.43 -7.63 -8.99
CA ASP A 172 -0.71 -8.52 -10.13
C ASP A 172 -0.87 -9.98 -9.68
N GLY A 173 0.00 -10.46 -8.77
CA GLY A 173 -0.09 -11.81 -8.21
C GLY A 173 -1.39 -12.05 -7.42
N LEU A 174 -1.83 -11.08 -6.62
CA LEU A 174 -3.09 -11.18 -5.89
C LEU A 174 -4.31 -11.15 -6.80
N VAL A 175 -4.29 -10.31 -7.85
CA VAL A 175 -5.35 -10.28 -8.88
C VAL A 175 -5.46 -11.63 -9.57
N GLN A 176 -4.34 -12.23 -9.97
CA GLN A 176 -4.33 -13.56 -10.59
C GLN A 176 -4.83 -14.65 -9.63
N ALA A 177 -4.36 -14.65 -8.38
CA ALA A 177 -4.76 -15.61 -7.37
C ALA A 177 -6.25 -15.55 -7.02
N THR A 178 -6.90 -14.41 -7.24
CA THR A 178 -8.32 -14.20 -6.97
C THR A 178 -9.19 -14.20 -8.23
N SER A 179 -8.64 -14.54 -9.38
CA SER A 179 -9.34 -14.49 -10.67
C SER A 179 -10.64 -15.32 -10.75
N SER A 180 -10.75 -16.37 -9.93
CA SER A 180 -11.98 -17.19 -9.80
C SER A 180 -13.03 -16.63 -8.84
N TRP A 181 -12.73 -15.52 -8.13
CA TRP A 181 -13.62 -14.92 -7.14
C TRP A 181 -14.59 -13.92 -7.79
N ASN A 182 -15.58 -14.41 -8.49
CA ASN A 182 -16.53 -13.60 -9.28
C ASN A 182 -17.99 -13.90 -8.91
N SER A 183 -18.29 -14.04 -7.60
CA SER A 183 -19.61 -14.40 -7.11
C SER A 183 -20.54 -13.20 -6.91
N VAL A 184 -19.99 -12.00 -6.81
CA VAL A 184 -20.72 -10.78 -6.46
C VAL A 184 -20.94 -9.91 -7.69
N GLN A 185 -22.19 -9.62 -8.02
CA GLN A 185 -22.61 -8.66 -9.07
C GLN A 185 -21.92 -8.82 -10.44
N GLY A 186 -21.53 -10.07 -10.79
CA GLY A 186 -20.88 -10.36 -12.08
C GLY A 186 -19.52 -9.69 -12.25
N GLY A 187 -18.78 -9.54 -11.18
CA GLY A 187 -17.42 -9.02 -11.13
C GLY A 187 -16.61 -9.61 -9.97
N PRO A 188 -15.37 -9.17 -9.74
CA PRO A 188 -14.55 -9.70 -8.67
C PRO A 188 -15.21 -9.46 -7.31
N ASP A 189 -15.17 -10.45 -6.41
CA ASP A 189 -15.70 -10.30 -5.05
C ASP A 189 -14.94 -9.19 -4.29
N VAL A 190 -13.63 -9.09 -4.53
CA VAL A 190 -12.76 -8.05 -3.99
C VAL A 190 -12.10 -7.29 -5.15
N ILE A 191 -12.33 -6.00 -5.23
CA ILE A 191 -11.64 -5.11 -6.18
C ILE A 191 -10.26 -4.82 -5.61
N ILE A 192 -9.21 -5.26 -6.32
CA ILE A 192 -7.81 -5.04 -5.94
C ILE A 192 -7.23 -4.02 -6.91
N ASN A 193 -6.76 -2.89 -6.41
CA ASN A 193 -6.17 -1.85 -7.24
C ASN A 193 -4.95 -1.19 -6.57
N SER A 194 -4.22 -0.40 -7.34
CA SER A 194 -3.11 0.42 -6.86
C SER A 194 -3.41 1.88 -7.08
N VAL A 195 -3.00 2.73 -6.14
CA VAL A 195 -3.15 4.18 -6.25
C VAL A 195 -1.84 4.92 -5.99
N CYS A 196 -1.66 6.06 -6.67
CA CYS A 196 -0.57 6.98 -6.37
C CYS A 196 -1.14 8.36 -6.05
N PRO A 197 -0.96 8.88 -4.83
CA PRO A 197 -1.43 10.21 -4.46
C PRO A 197 -0.64 11.34 -5.12
N GLY A 198 0.41 11.03 -5.89
CA GLY A 198 1.38 11.99 -6.36
C GLY A 198 2.33 12.49 -5.27
N PRO A 199 3.20 13.46 -5.57
CA PRO A 199 4.07 14.07 -4.57
C PRO A 199 3.25 14.84 -3.54
N CYS A 200 3.31 14.42 -2.28
CA CYS A 200 2.57 15.02 -1.18
C CYS A 200 3.51 15.55 -0.10
N ARG A 201 3.10 16.63 0.57
CA ARG A 201 3.77 17.14 1.77
C ARG A 201 3.54 16.16 2.92
N THR A 202 4.50 15.27 3.13
CA THR A 202 4.41 14.21 4.15
C THR A 202 5.73 14.06 4.87
N THR A 203 5.71 13.27 5.93
CA THR A 203 6.91 12.88 6.68
C THR A 203 7.58 11.62 6.12
N LEU A 204 7.33 11.25 4.85
CA LEU A 204 7.89 10.05 4.23
C LEU A 204 9.43 10.05 4.28
N ALA A 205 10.04 11.20 4.04
CA ALA A 205 11.49 11.39 4.06
C ALA A 205 12.05 11.80 5.45
N ARG A 206 11.36 11.48 6.55
CA ARG A 206 11.77 11.88 7.90
C ARG A 206 13.12 11.30 8.33
N GLU A 207 13.50 10.15 7.80
CA GLU A 207 14.78 9.49 8.08
C GLU A 207 15.96 10.08 7.27
N MET A 208 15.67 10.94 6.29
CA MET A 208 16.69 11.59 5.48
C MET A 208 17.51 12.60 6.29
N PRO A 209 18.80 12.82 5.94
CA PRO A 209 19.64 13.85 6.54
C PRO A 209 18.97 15.24 6.53
N ALA A 210 19.26 16.08 7.54
CA ALA A 210 18.60 17.37 7.72
C ALA A 210 18.69 18.28 6.49
N TRP A 211 19.83 18.33 5.81
CA TRP A 211 20.00 19.14 4.62
C TRP A 211 19.13 18.68 3.45
N ILE A 212 18.97 17.34 3.25
CA ILE A 212 18.06 16.80 2.23
C ILE A 212 16.61 17.16 2.59
N ARG A 213 16.24 17.02 3.87
CA ARG A 213 14.89 17.39 4.33
C ARG A 213 14.56 18.85 4.07
N SER A 214 15.57 19.75 4.26
CA SER A 214 15.41 21.18 3.98
C SER A 214 15.16 21.44 2.49
N VAL A 215 15.93 20.82 1.61
CA VAL A 215 15.72 20.93 0.15
C VAL A 215 14.36 20.36 -0.26
N LEU A 216 14.01 19.19 0.28
CA LEU A 216 12.70 18.56 0.03
C LEU A 216 11.56 19.41 0.57
N ALA A 217 11.73 20.10 1.71
CA ALA A 217 10.70 20.99 2.26
C ALA A 217 10.40 22.16 1.31
N VAL A 218 11.43 22.77 0.71
CA VAL A 218 11.25 23.80 -0.31
C VAL A 218 10.54 23.26 -1.54
N TYR A 219 11.00 22.11 -2.08
CA TYR A 219 10.33 21.44 -3.18
C TYR A 219 8.87 21.12 -2.87
N GLN A 220 8.61 20.53 -1.69
CA GLN A 220 7.26 20.19 -1.26
C GLN A 220 6.38 21.43 -1.11
N TYR A 221 6.93 22.54 -0.63
CA TYR A 221 6.17 23.78 -0.45
C TYR A 221 5.62 24.33 -1.76
N TYR A 222 6.39 24.29 -2.84
CA TYR A 222 5.97 24.86 -4.13
C TYR A 222 5.29 23.86 -5.07
N LEU A 223 5.69 22.58 -5.05
CA LEU A 223 5.32 21.60 -6.07
C LEU A 223 4.52 20.41 -5.57
N ALA A 224 4.51 20.14 -4.25
CA ALA A 224 3.78 19.01 -3.73
C ALA A 224 2.39 19.39 -3.24
N ARG A 225 1.44 18.48 -3.48
CA ARG A 225 0.07 18.57 -2.96
C ARG A 225 0.08 18.50 -1.42
N THR A 226 -0.92 19.06 -0.80
CA THR A 226 -1.17 18.82 0.63
C THR A 226 -1.53 17.35 0.85
N ALA A 227 -1.32 16.83 2.07
CA ALA A 227 -1.77 15.49 2.44
C ALA A 227 -3.30 15.34 2.26
N GLU A 228 -4.05 16.42 2.46
CA GLU A 228 -5.50 16.48 2.24
C GLU A 228 -5.85 16.28 0.75
N GLU A 229 -5.17 16.96 -0.15
CA GLU A 229 -5.37 16.79 -1.59
C GLU A 229 -4.95 15.40 -2.07
N GLY A 230 -3.76 14.93 -1.65
CA GLY A 230 -3.30 13.57 -1.99
C GLY A 230 -4.23 12.47 -1.50
N SER A 231 -4.85 12.65 -0.34
CA SER A 231 -5.83 11.68 0.19
C SER A 231 -7.13 11.60 -0.63
N ARG A 232 -7.40 12.55 -1.55
CA ARG A 232 -8.54 12.45 -2.48
C ARG A 232 -8.36 11.27 -3.42
N THR A 233 -7.15 11.09 -3.94
CA THR A 233 -6.84 9.97 -4.84
C THR A 233 -7.05 8.61 -4.15
N LEU A 234 -6.75 8.49 -2.85
CA LEU A 234 -7.01 7.25 -2.12
C LEU A 234 -8.52 7.00 -1.95
N VAL A 235 -9.29 8.05 -1.69
CA VAL A 235 -10.75 7.93 -1.56
C VAL A 235 -11.40 7.66 -2.91
N SER A 236 -10.96 8.34 -3.98
CA SER A 236 -11.48 8.08 -5.32
C SER A 236 -11.11 6.69 -5.81
N GLY A 237 -9.88 6.22 -5.54
CA GLY A 237 -9.45 4.86 -5.87
C GLY A 237 -10.29 3.77 -5.20
N ALA A 238 -10.61 3.96 -3.91
CA ALA A 238 -11.46 3.04 -3.15
C ALA A 238 -12.97 3.13 -3.53
N ALA A 239 -13.37 4.13 -4.30
CA ALA A 239 -14.74 4.30 -4.79
C ALA A 239 -14.93 3.85 -6.26
N LEU A 240 -13.85 3.44 -6.95
CA LEU A 240 -13.93 2.93 -8.32
C LEU A 240 -14.60 1.56 -8.33
N GLY A 241 -15.31 1.25 -9.41
CA GLY A 241 -15.95 -0.04 -9.61
C GLY A 241 -14.97 -1.12 -10.12
N LYS A 242 -15.56 -2.23 -10.61
CA LYS A 242 -14.85 -3.39 -11.14
C LYS A 242 -13.85 -3.08 -12.26
N GLU A 243 -14.04 -1.97 -12.97
CA GLU A 243 -13.13 -1.49 -14.01
C GLU A 243 -11.74 -1.13 -13.49
N SER A 244 -11.59 -0.92 -12.17
CA SER A 244 -10.31 -0.61 -11.52
C SER A 244 -9.53 -1.84 -11.07
N HIS A 245 -10.14 -3.02 -11.11
CA HIS A 245 -9.49 -4.27 -10.68
C HIS A 245 -8.23 -4.54 -11.51
N GLY A 246 -7.09 -4.74 -10.84
CA GLY A 246 -5.79 -4.90 -11.47
C GLY A 246 -5.19 -3.63 -12.07
N LYS A 247 -5.78 -2.45 -11.84
CA LYS A 247 -5.32 -1.21 -12.48
C LYS A 247 -4.65 -0.26 -11.49
N PHE A 248 -3.92 0.68 -12.09
CA PHE A 248 -3.21 1.74 -11.38
C PHE A 248 -3.89 3.08 -11.59
N TRP A 249 -4.36 3.68 -10.49
CA TRP A 249 -5.04 4.96 -10.44
C TRP A 249 -4.10 6.08 -10.00
N CYS A 250 -3.96 7.12 -10.78
CA CYS A 250 -3.08 8.25 -10.47
C CYS A 250 -3.65 9.53 -11.08
N SER A 251 -3.76 10.60 -10.30
CA SER A 251 -4.26 11.90 -10.78
C SER A 251 -5.61 11.81 -11.49
N ASP A 252 -6.54 11.05 -10.90
CA ASP A 252 -7.90 10.82 -11.37
C ASP A 252 -8.00 10.23 -12.78
N MET A 253 -7.00 9.43 -13.18
CA MET A 253 -7.01 8.64 -14.41
C MET A 253 -6.36 7.27 -14.23
N PHE A 254 -6.75 6.32 -15.06
CA PHE A 254 -6.03 5.05 -15.16
C PHE A 254 -4.70 5.26 -15.87
N CYS A 255 -3.64 5.03 -15.16
CA CYS A 255 -2.32 5.02 -15.75
C CYS A 255 -2.05 3.65 -16.39
N ARG A 256 -1.55 3.61 -17.62
CA ARG A 256 -1.09 2.35 -18.22
C ARG A 256 -0.03 1.74 -17.30
N CYS A 257 -0.31 0.58 -16.73
CA CYS A 257 0.72 -0.23 -16.12
C CYS A 257 1.64 -0.71 -17.26
N VAL A 258 2.88 -0.29 -17.26
CA VAL A 258 3.92 -0.75 -18.23
C VAL A 258 4.29 -2.22 -17.96
N PHE A 259 3.54 -2.88 -17.07
CA PHE A 259 3.91 -4.10 -16.37
C PHE A 259 3.64 -5.41 -17.10
N HIS A 260 2.67 -5.47 -18.01
CA HIS A 260 2.50 -6.70 -18.79
C HIS A 260 3.78 -7.11 -19.53
N THR A 261 4.62 -6.15 -19.90
CA THR A 261 5.89 -6.44 -20.60
C THR A 261 7.04 -6.72 -19.63
N PHE A 262 7.07 -6.08 -18.43
CA PHE A 262 8.21 -6.21 -17.52
C PHE A 262 8.13 -7.48 -16.65
N CYS A 263 6.95 -7.87 -16.17
CA CYS A 263 6.77 -9.07 -15.34
C CYS A 263 7.08 -10.37 -16.12
N PHE A 264 6.66 -10.46 -17.40
CA PHE A 264 6.91 -11.65 -18.18
C PHE A 264 8.39 -11.84 -18.59
N PHE A 265 9.12 -10.76 -18.81
CA PHE A 265 10.51 -10.85 -19.26
C PHE A 265 11.57 -10.88 -18.14
N HIS A 266 11.27 -10.36 -16.95
CA HIS A 266 12.31 -10.16 -15.92
C HIS A 266 12.11 -10.96 -14.62
N LEU A 267 10.93 -11.55 -14.39
CA LEU A 267 10.68 -12.37 -13.19
C LEU A 267 10.59 -13.86 -13.44
N GLY A 268 10.82 -14.32 -14.68
CA GLY A 268 10.86 -15.74 -15.01
C GLY A 268 9.53 -16.49 -14.87
N VAL A 269 8.42 -15.78 -14.77
CA VAL A 269 7.09 -16.40 -14.80
C VAL A 269 6.75 -16.69 -16.25
N GLN A 270 7.00 -17.91 -16.69
CA GLN A 270 6.47 -18.40 -17.97
C GLN A 270 4.94 -18.45 -17.84
N ALA A 271 4.26 -17.65 -18.64
CA ALA A 271 2.84 -17.87 -18.88
C ALA A 271 2.70 -19.21 -19.61
N ASN A 272 2.22 -20.24 -18.91
CA ASN A 272 1.73 -21.43 -19.57
C ASN A 272 0.49 -21.02 -20.37
N SER A 273 0.71 -20.78 -21.65
CA SER A 273 -0.36 -20.72 -22.65
C SER A 273 -0.86 -22.17 -22.88
N ASN A 274 -1.95 -22.50 -22.25
CA ASN A 274 -2.88 -23.54 -22.65
C ASN A 274 -4.26 -22.93 -22.81
#